data_2cf206c8d45b11cf52ab2eca0f7dc5bf
#
_entry.id   2cf206c8d45b11cf52ab2eca0f7dc5bf
#
_cell.length_a   1.000
_cell.length_b   1.000
_cell.length_c   1.000
_cell.angle_alpha   90.00
_cell.angle_beta   90.00
_cell.angle_gamma   90.00
#
_symmetry.space_group_name_H-M   'P 1'
#
loop_
_entity.id
_entity.type
_entity.pdbx_description
1 polymer ?
#
loop_
_entity_poly.entity_id
_entity_poly.type
_entity_poly.pdbx_seq_one_letter_code
_entity_poly.pdbx_strand_id
1 'polypeptide(L)'
;VPGVFFGAQPLSVSQVISGLMGKDGEKVGLIVWQLRLPRVFLGFFAGAALSLSGAVMQGVFRNPLASPYLLGVAGGATAGAAVVVVLGLRPFVPLPLAAFAGGLLSAFLVMRLSRTELGLILAGIALGSLFSALTSFLLFLAAGHRRLEEILFWTMGSLSRADWKGIGLLAPLVVFGALFLGAWARRLDALSLGEEGARFLGLEPRALRHLLLGAAVFLTASAVSLTGTIGFVGLIVPHMVRLISGPAHRGLVPAAALAGGTFL
;
A
#
# COMPACT_ATOMS: atom_id res chain seq x y z
N VAL A 1 8.33 13.29 -10.62
CA VAL A 1 7.72 14.26 -11.53
C VAL A 1 8.04 14.02 -13.03
N PRO A 2 9.09 13.26 -13.41
CA PRO A 2 9.32 12.93 -14.83
C PRO A 2 8.11 12.23 -15.49
N GLY A 3 7.33 11.45 -14.75
CA GLY A 3 6.19 10.69 -15.25
C GLY A 3 5.09 11.51 -15.94
N VAL A 4 5.04 12.84 -15.72
CA VAL A 4 4.11 13.72 -16.44
C VAL A 4 4.54 13.94 -17.90
N PHE A 5 5.83 13.84 -18.18
CA PHE A 5 6.41 14.02 -19.51
C PHE A 5 6.40 12.75 -20.36
N PHE A 6 6.38 11.58 -19.73
CA PHE A 6 6.38 10.28 -20.41
C PHE A 6 4.98 9.64 -20.44
N GLY A 7 4.62 9.04 -21.57
CA GLY A 7 3.35 8.33 -21.74
C GLY A 7 3.18 7.77 -23.14
N ALA A 8 2.16 6.94 -23.37
CA ALA A 8 1.88 6.28 -24.64
C ALA A 8 1.70 7.25 -25.82
N GLN A 9 1.19 8.44 -25.57
CA GLN A 9 1.20 9.53 -26.57
C GLN A 9 2.39 10.44 -26.28
N PRO A 10 3.34 10.61 -27.22
CA PRO A 10 4.44 11.54 -27.05
C PRO A 10 3.90 12.97 -27.05
N LEU A 11 4.12 13.71 -25.97
CA LEU A 11 3.88 15.14 -25.87
C LEU A 11 5.22 15.84 -25.69
N SER A 12 5.43 16.96 -26.38
CA SER A 12 6.59 17.79 -26.18
C SER A 12 6.52 18.48 -24.80
N VAL A 13 7.68 18.86 -24.25
CA VAL A 13 7.74 19.57 -22.96
C VAL A 13 6.89 20.84 -23.00
N SER A 14 6.91 21.58 -24.12
CA SER A 14 6.08 22.78 -24.30
C SER A 14 4.59 22.48 -24.25
N GLN A 15 4.14 21.37 -24.87
CA GLN A 15 2.74 20.93 -24.83
C GLN A 15 2.31 20.51 -23.41
N VAL A 16 3.17 19.86 -22.66
CA VAL A 16 2.86 19.52 -21.25
C VAL A 16 2.71 20.79 -20.41
N ILE A 17 3.62 21.75 -20.57
CA ILE A 17 3.57 23.03 -19.84
C ILE A 17 2.34 23.84 -20.22
N SER A 18 2.04 23.97 -21.51
CA SER A 18 0.85 24.69 -21.97
C SER A 18 -0.45 23.98 -21.60
N GLY A 19 -0.47 22.64 -21.60
CA GLY A 19 -1.57 21.85 -21.08
C GLY A 19 -1.82 22.05 -19.58
N LEU A 20 -0.74 22.16 -18.77
CA LEU A 20 -0.83 22.52 -17.35
C LEU A 20 -1.39 23.93 -17.14
N MET A 21 -1.07 24.87 -18.03
CA MET A 21 -1.54 26.27 -17.98
C MET A 21 -2.93 26.46 -18.61
N GLY A 22 -3.55 25.40 -19.15
CA GLY A 22 -4.83 25.51 -19.85
C GLY A 22 -4.78 26.30 -21.16
N LYS A 23 -3.58 26.46 -21.76
CA LYS A 23 -3.36 27.25 -22.97
C LYS A 23 -3.38 26.45 -24.26
N ASP A 24 -3.19 25.13 -24.21
CA ASP A 24 -3.28 24.22 -25.34
C ASP A 24 -4.69 23.66 -25.46
N GLY A 25 -5.04 23.24 -26.71
CA GLY A 25 -6.36 22.73 -27.02
C GLY A 25 -6.84 21.64 -26.06
N GLU A 26 -8.15 21.52 -25.95
CA GLU A 26 -8.90 20.69 -25.00
C GLU A 26 -8.33 19.25 -24.80
N LYS A 27 -7.77 18.65 -25.86
CA LYS A 27 -7.20 17.30 -25.86
C LYS A 27 -5.92 17.18 -25.01
N VAL A 28 -5.00 18.13 -25.11
CA VAL A 28 -3.72 18.10 -24.37
C VAL A 28 -3.98 18.33 -22.88
N GLY A 29 -4.84 19.30 -22.56
CA GLY A 29 -5.28 19.56 -21.20
C GLY A 29 -5.92 18.32 -20.56
N LEU A 30 -6.83 17.64 -21.25
CA LEU A 30 -7.46 16.40 -20.78
C LEU A 30 -6.43 15.29 -20.50
N ILE A 31 -5.46 15.07 -21.39
CA ILE A 31 -4.42 14.05 -21.21
C ILE A 31 -3.57 14.37 -19.95
N VAL A 32 -3.18 15.61 -19.78
CA VAL A 32 -2.34 16.02 -18.65
C VAL A 32 -3.12 15.96 -17.35
N TRP A 33 -4.30 16.60 -17.28
CA TRP A 33 -5.06 16.74 -16.03
C TRP A 33 -5.86 15.50 -15.64
N GLN A 34 -6.37 14.72 -16.62
CA GLN A 34 -7.24 13.58 -16.30
C GLN A 34 -6.54 12.23 -16.36
N LEU A 35 -5.38 12.13 -17.03
CA LEU A 35 -4.67 10.86 -17.14
C LEU A 35 -3.29 10.89 -16.50
N ARG A 36 -2.43 11.89 -16.79
CA ARG A 36 -1.03 11.87 -16.34
C ARG A 36 -0.87 12.30 -14.89
N LEU A 37 -1.43 13.44 -14.53
CA LEU A 37 -1.33 13.94 -13.16
C LEU A 37 -1.93 12.96 -12.12
N PRO A 38 -3.15 12.42 -12.34
CA PRO A 38 -3.68 11.46 -11.40
C PRO A 38 -2.78 10.23 -11.22
N ARG A 39 -2.16 9.72 -12.29
CA ARG A 39 -1.24 8.58 -12.18
C ARG A 39 0.00 8.89 -11.35
N VAL A 40 0.61 10.06 -11.58
CA VAL A 40 1.79 10.50 -10.83
C VAL A 40 1.45 10.69 -9.36
N PHE A 41 0.34 11.35 -9.05
CA PHE A 41 -0.07 11.56 -7.65
C PHE A 41 -0.48 10.25 -6.97
N LEU A 42 -1.24 9.38 -7.66
CA LEU A 42 -1.59 8.08 -7.10
C LEU A 42 -0.35 7.23 -6.84
N GLY A 43 0.62 7.20 -7.79
CA GLY A 43 1.90 6.52 -7.61
C GLY A 43 2.66 7.07 -6.41
N PHE A 44 2.76 8.40 -6.30
CA PHE A 44 3.44 9.05 -5.18
C PHE A 44 2.83 8.65 -3.83
N PHE A 45 1.52 8.79 -3.67
CA PHE A 45 0.87 8.46 -2.39
C PHE A 45 0.84 6.96 -2.11
N ALA A 46 0.66 6.11 -3.11
CA ALA A 46 0.72 4.66 -2.95
C ALA A 46 2.13 4.20 -2.56
N GLY A 47 3.15 4.71 -3.24
CA GLY A 47 4.55 4.43 -2.92
C GLY A 47 4.93 4.89 -1.52
N ALA A 48 4.50 6.09 -1.11
CA ALA A 48 4.70 6.60 0.23
C ALA A 48 4.00 5.72 1.29
N ALA A 49 2.74 5.32 1.07
CA ALA A 49 2.00 4.44 1.96
C ALA A 49 2.68 3.09 2.16
N LEU A 50 3.09 2.44 1.06
CA LEU A 50 3.77 1.15 1.09
C LEU A 50 5.13 1.24 1.78
N SER A 51 5.91 2.29 1.50
CA SER A 51 7.23 2.50 2.11
C SER A 51 7.13 2.80 3.61
N LEU A 52 6.18 3.64 4.04
CA LEU A 52 5.89 3.89 5.45
C LEU A 52 5.50 2.59 6.18
N SER A 53 4.60 1.82 5.58
CA SER A 53 4.18 0.53 6.12
C SER A 53 5.36 -0.45 6.24
N GLY A 54 6.21 -0.48 5.22
CA GLY A 54 7.43 -1.29 5.23
C GLY A 54 8.40 -0.90 6.34
N ALA A 55 8.61 0.41 6.56
CA ALA A 55 9.47 0.89 7.65
C ALA A 55 8.96 0.41 9.03
N VAL A 56 7.65 0.44 9.24
CA VAL A 56 7.01 -0.09 10.46
C VAL A 56 7.20 -1.59 10.57
N MET A 57 6.94 -2.35 9.50
CA MET A 57 7.10 -3.81 9.50
C MET A 57 8.53 -4.20 9.83
N GLN A 58 9.52 -3.55 9.21
CA GLN A 58 10.94 -3.79 9.47
C GLN A 58 11.34 -3.46 10.91
N GLY A 59 10.79 -2.39 11.49
CA GLY A 59 11.04 -2.03 12.89
C GLY A 59 10.40 -3.00 13.89
N VAL A 60 9.13 -3.34 13.67
CA VAL A 60 8.37 -4.23 14.56
C VAL A 60 8.89 -5.67 14.55
N PHE A 61 9.18 -6.21 13.35
CA PHE A 61 9.70 -7.58 13.21
C PHE A 61 11.22 -7.66 13.32
N ARG A 62 11.91 -6.53 13.51
CA ARG A 62 13.37 -6.46 13.60
C ARG A 62 14.05 -7.18 12.44
N ASN A 63 13.44 -7.13 11.29
CA ASN A 63 13.87 -7.81 10.08
C ASN A 63 13.83 -6.84 8.90
N PRO A 64 14.97 -6.51 8.27
CA PRO A 64 15.03 -5.59 7.14
C PRO A 64 14.30 -6.12 5.89
N LEU A 65 14.00 -7.42 5.85
CA LEU A 65 13.24 -8.07 4.78
C LEU A 65 11.74 -8.17 5.07
N ALA A 66 11.25 -7.58 6.16
CA ALA A 66 9.84 -7.55 6.45
C ALA A 66 9.10 -6.62 5.46
N SER A 67 8.07 -7.15 4.82
CA SER A 67 7.26 -6.41 3.85
C SER A 67 5.88 -6.08 4.42
N PRO A 68 5.17 -5.06 3.88
CA PRO A 68 3.80 -4.75 4.28
C PRO A 68 2.82 -5.91 4.09
N TYR A 69 3.16 -6.88 3.26
CA TYR A 69 2.30 -8.02 2.92
C TYR A 69 2.42 -9.22 3.86
N LEU A 70 3.36 -9.19 4.82
CA LEU A 70 3.57 -10.28 5.79
C LEU A 70 2.31 -10.65 6.58
N LEU A 71 1.39 -9.73 6.77
CA LEU A 71 0.12 -9.99 7.47
C LEU A 71 -1.01 -10.42 6.52
N GLY A 72 -0.69 -10.91 5.32
CA GLY A 72 -1.64 -11.44 4.36
C GLY A 72 -2.53 -10.39 3.68
N VAL A 73 -2.23 -9.10 3.82
CA VAL A 73 -3.06 -7.99 3.30
C VAL A 73 -3.28 -8.11 1.79
N ALA A 74 -2.24 -8.46 1.02
CA ALA A 74 -2.37 -8.62 -0.43
C ALA A 74 -3.34 -9.74 -0.83
N GLY A 75 -3.20 -10.92 -0.22
CA GLY A 75 -4.09 -12.05 -0.47
C GLY A 75 -5.54 -11.74 -0.10
N GLY A 76 -5.75 -11.15 1.08
CA GLY A 76 -7.09 -10.75 1.53
C GLY A 76 -7.72 -9.70 0.62
N ALA A 77 -6.96 -8.69 0.19
CA ALA A 77 -7.45 -7.65 -0.73
C ALA A 77 -7.82 -8.25 -2.10
N THR A 78 -6.97 -9.14 -2.63
CA THR A 78 -7.24 -9.83 -3.91
C THR A 78 -8.48 -10.71 -3.81
N ALA A 79 -8.63 -11.49 -2.74
CA ALA A 79 -9.81 -12.34 -2.52
C ALA A 79 -11.09 -11.49 -2.39
N GLY A 80 -11.04 -10.39 -1.64
CA GLY A 80 -12.17 -9.46 -1.51
C GLY A 80 -12.59 -8.86 -2.85
N ALA A 81 -11.63 -8.42 -3.67
CA ALA A 81 -11.89 -7.96 -5.02
C ALA A 81 -12.49 -9.06 -5.91
N ALA A 82 -11.92 -10.27 -5.88
CA ALA A 82 -12.38 -11.40 -6.67
C ALA A 82 -13.82 -11.81 -6.33
N VAL A 83 -14.19 -11.83 -5.05
CA VAL A 83 -15.57 -12.13 -4.60
C VAL A 83 -16.56 -11.17 -5.25
N VAL A 84 -16.31 -9.87 -5.20
CA VAL A 84 -17.22 -8.86 -5.76
C VAL A 84 -17.35 -9.00 -7.27
N VAL A 85 -16.26 -9.29 -7.96
CA VAL A 85 -16.27 -9.47 -9.42
C VAL A 85 -17.02 -10.75 -9.82
N VAL A 86 -16.71 -11.87 -9.17
CA VAL A 86 -17.29 -13.20 -9.53
C VAL A 86 -18.78 -13.26 -9.22
N LEU A 87 -19.19 -12.73 -8.05
CA LEU A 87 -20.60 -12.71 -7.66
C LEU A 87 -21.40 -11.58 -8.34
N GLY A 88 -20.78 -10.75 -9.17
CA GLY A 88 -21.46 -9.66 -9.87
C GLY A 88 -21.95 -8.54 -8.95
N LEU A 89 -21.33 -8.36 -7.78
CA LEU A 89 -21.75 -7.41 -6.76
C LEU A 89 -21.28 -5.96 -7.03
N ARG A 90 -20.59 -5.68 -8.12
CA ARG A 90 -20.05 -4.34 -8.48
C ARG A 90 -21.07 -3.20 -8.47
N PRO A 91 -22.35 -3.42 -8.86
CA PRO A 91 -23.34 -2.35 -8.75
C PRO A 91 -23.63 -1.90 -7.32
N PHE A 92 -23.37 -2.76 -6.34
CA PHE A 92 -23.66 -2.52 -4.92
C PHE A 92 -22.41 -2.26 -4.08
N VAL A 93 -21.27 -2.86 -4.44
CA VAL A 93 -20.03 -2.79 -3.68
C VAL A 93 -18.89 -2.33 -4.59
N PRO A 94 -18.33 -1.13 -4.36
CA PRO A 94 -17.15 -0.67 -5.09
C PRO A 94 -15.97 -1.62 -4.89
N LEU A 95 -15.27 -1.95 -5.99
CA LEU A 95 -14.12 -2.85 -5.96
C LEU A 95 -13.03 -2.43 -4.96
N PRO A 96 -12.65 -1.13 -4.88
CA PRO A 96 -11.68 -0.68 -3.88
C PRO A 96 -12.14 -0.94 -2.44
N LEU A 97 -13.43 -0.78 -2.14
CA LEU A 97 -13.97 -1.03 -0.81
C LEU A 97 -13.87 -2.51 -0.43
N ALA A 98 -14.20 -3.42 -1.34
CA ALA A 98 -14.09 -4.86 -1.12
C ALA A 98 -12.63 -5.30 -0.91
N ALA A 99 -11.72 -4.78 -1.72
CA ALA A 99 -10.28 -5.03 -1.58
C ALA A 99 -9.74 -4.49 -0.25
N PHE A 100 -10.11 -3.26 0.11
CA PHE A 100 -9.74 -2.67 1.39
C PHE A 100 -10.23 -3.52 2.57
N ALA A 101 -11.52 -3.86 2.57
CA ALA A 101 -12.12 -4.69 3.62
C ALA A 101 -11.48 -6.08 3.71
N GLY A 102 -11.22 -6.72 2.57
CA GLY A 102 -10.55 -8.03 2.51
C GLY A 102 -9.12 -7.98 3.07
N GLY A 103 -8.36 -6.94 2.74
CA GLY A 103 -7.02 -6.72 3.27
C GLY A 103 -7.01 -6.48 4.78
N LEU A 104 -7.93 -5.66 5.29
CA LEU A 104 -8.10 -5.44 6.73
C LEU A 104 -8.54 -6.69 7.46
N LEU A 105 -9.49 -7.45 6.90
CA LEU A 105 -9.97 -8.71 7.47
C LEU A 105 -8.84 -9.73 7.61
N SER A 106 -8.02 -9.89 6.56
CA SER A 106 -6.87 -10.78 6.60
C SER A 106 -5.92 -10.43 7.74
N ALA A 107 -5.50 -9.19 7.82
CA ALA A 107 -4.58 -8.74 8.88
C ALA A 107 -5.22 -8.84 10.28
N PHE A 108 -6.50 -8.52 10.40
CA PHE A 108 -7.24 -8.69 11.66
C PHE A 108 -7.22 -10.15 12.12
N LEU A 109 -7.50 -11.09 11.22
CA LEU A 109 -7.45 -12.53 11.53
C LEU A 109 -6.04 -12.96 11.95
N VAL A 110 -5.00 -12.52 11.23
CA VAL A 110 -3.60 -12.78 11.60
C VAL A 110 -3.30 -12.29 13.00
N MET A 111 -3.64 -11.03 13.32
CA MET A 111 -3.40 -10.45 14.64
C MET A 111 -4.21 -11.10 15.77
N ARG A 112 -5.34 -11.73 15.44
CA ARG A 112 -6.17 -12.50 16.41
C ARG A 112 -5.63 -13.90 16.64
N LEU A 113 -5.06 -14.54 15.62
CA LEU A 113 -4.53 -15.90 15.69
C LEU A 113 -3.21 -16.00 16.44
N SER A 114 -2.40 -14.94 16.43
CA SER A 114 -1.10 -14.97 17.12
C SER A 114 -0.80 -13.69 17.88
N ARG A 115 -0.01 -13.87 18.95
CA ARG A 115 0.49 -12.79 19.82
C ARG A 115 2.01 -12.65 19.77
N THR A 116 2.71 -13.59 19.17
CA THR A 116 4.18 -13.59 19.04
C THR A 116 4.59 -13.11 17.64
N GLU A 117 5.79 -12.55 17.50
CA GLU A 117 6.30 -12.09 16.20
C GLU A 117 6.35 -13.23 15.17
N LEU A 118 6.93 -14.36 15.54
CA LEU A 118 7.01 -15.54 14.67
C LEU A 118 5.61 -16.06 14.30
N GLY A 119 4.71 -16.13 15.27
CA GLY A 119 3.35 -16.57 15.04
C GLY A 119 2.57 -15.64 14.12
N LEU A 120 2.78 -14.32 14.17
CA LEU A 120 2.18 -13.37 13.23
C LEU A 120 2.67 -13.62 11.79
N ILE A 121 3.96 -13.91 11.62
CA ILE A 121 4.53 -14.25 10.30
C ILE A 121 3.92 -15.56 9.77
N LEU A 122 3.91 -16.61 10.59
CA LEU A 122 3.36 -17.91 10.19
C LEU A 122 1.86 -17.83 9.89
N ALA A 123 1.08 -17.13 10.73
CA ALA A 123 -0.34 -16.91 10.50
C ALA A 123 -0.58 -16.09 9.22
N GLY A 124 0.27 -15.09 8.96
CA GLY A 124 0.21 -14.27 7.73
C GLY A 124 0.46 -15.10 6.47
N ILE A 125 1.45 -15.98 6.50
CA ILE A 125 1.74 -16.91 5.39
C ILE A 125 0.56 -17.88 5.19
N ALA A 126 0.05 -18.49 6.26
CA ALA A 126 -1.05 -19.45 6.18
C ALA A 126 -2.34 -18.83 5.66
N LEU A 127 -2.75 -17.66 6.21
CA LEU A 127 -3.92 -16.94 5.74
C LEU A 127 -3.72 -16.35 4.33
N GLY A 128 -2.54 -15.86 4.01
CA GLY A 128 -2.19 -15.42 2.66
C GLY A 128 -2.35 -16.53 1.64
N SER A 129 -1.87 -17.74 1.96
CA SER A 129 -2.04 -18.94 1.12
C SER A 129 -3.51 -19.36 0.99
N LEU A 130 -4.27 -19.30 2.10
CA LEU A 130 -5.71 -19.59 2.09
C LEU A 130 -6.47 -18.61 1.16
N PHE A 131 -6.21 -17.30 1.28
CA PHE A 131 -6.84 -16.31 0.42
C PHE A 131 -6.37 -16.42 -1.03
N SER A 132 -5.14 -16.84 -1.28
CA SER A 132 -4.65 -17.14 -2.64
C SER A 132 -5.36 -18.34 -3.23
N ALA A 133 -5.56 -19.41 -2.45
CA ALA A 133 -6.34 -20.58 -2.87
C ALA A 133 -7.81 -20.21 -3.15
N LEU A 134 -8.43 -19.39 -2.29
CA LEU A 134 -9.76 -18.85 -2.52
C LEU A 134 -9.83 -18.04 -3.82
N THR A 135 -8.84 -17.17 -4.05
CA THR A 135 -8.76 -16.38 -5.29
C THR A 135 -8.65 -17.29 -6.52
N SER A 136 -7.81 -18.32 -6.47
CA SER A 136 -7.64 -19.29 -7.56
C SER A 136 -8.95 -20.06 -7.82
N PHE A 137 -9.67 -20.44 -6.78
CA PHE A 137 -10.99 -21.06 -6.91
C PHE A 137 -12.01 -20.12 -7.56
N LEU A 138 -12.05 -18.85 -7.14
CA LEU A 138 -12.91 -17.84 -7.74
C LEU A 138 -12.56 -17.57 -9.21
N LEU A 139 -11.26 -17.56 -9.56
CA LEU A 139 -10.81 -17.46 -10.94
C LEU A 139 -11.27 -18.64 -11.79
N PHE A 140 -11.23 -19.85 -11.24
CA PHE A 140 -11.76 -21.04 -11.90
C PHE A 140 -13.26 -20.93 -12.18
N LEU A 141 -14.05 -20.44 -11.22
CA LEU A 141 -15.48 -20.18 -11.40
C LEU A 141 -15.77 -19.07 -12.44
N ALA A 142 -14.86 -18.13 -12.59
CA ALA A 142 -14.95 -17.05 -13.57
C ALA A 142 -14.46 -17.43 -14.97
N ALA A 143 -13.93 -18.65 -15.16
CA ALA A 143 -13.37 -19.10 -16.43
C ALA A 143 -14.42 -19.00 -17.57
N GLY A 144 -13.97 -18.46 -18.71
CA GLY A 144 -14.84 -18.21 -19.87
C GLY A 144 -15.61 -16.88 -19.85
N HIS A 145 -15.39 -16.02 -18.86
CA HIS A 145 -16.04 -14.70 -18.76
C HIS A 145 -14.99 -13.56 -18.77
N ARG A 146 -15.37 -12.36 -19.23
CA ARG A 146 -14.55 -11.12 -19.08
C ARG A 146 -14.13 -10.83 -17.63
N ARG A 147 -14.79 -11.42 -16.67
CA ARG A 147 -14.49 -11.31 -15.23
C ARG A 147 -13.11 -11.84 -14.87
N LEU A 148 -12.65 -12.89 -15.56
CA LEU A 148 -11.30 -13.45 -15.36
C LEU A 148 -10.20 -12.42 -15.62
N GLU A 149 -10.25 -11.77 -16.81
CA GLU A 149 -9.27 -10.74 -17.18
C GLU A 149 -9.25 -9.61 -16.17
N GLU A 150 -10.40 -9.16 -15.70
CA GLU A 150 -10.50 -8.07 -14.75
C GLU A 150 -9.79 -8.39 -13.42
N ILE A 151 -9.99 -9.59 -12.88
CA ILE A 151 -9.33 -10.03 -11.64
C ILE A 151 -7.82 -10.14 -11.86
N LEU A 152 -7.38 -10.72 -12.98
CA LEU A 152 -5.96 -10.84 -13.31
C LEU A 152 -5.29 -9.47 -13.42
N PHE A 153 -5.89 -8.52 -14.15
CA PHE A 153 -5.36 -7.16 -14.26
C PHE A 153 -5.33 -6.44 -12.90
N TRP A 154 -6.30 -6.72 -12.02
CA TRP A 154 -6.31 -6.13 -10.69
C TRP A 154 -5.20 -6.72 -9.80
N THR A 155 -4.96 -8.04 -9.89
CA THR A 155 -3.89 -8.71 -9.11
C THR A 155 -2.49 -8.28 -9.51
N MET A 156 -2.30 -7.90 -10.77
CA MET A 156 -1.00 -7.40 -11.26
C MET A 156 -0.64 -6.01 -10.75
N GLY A 157 -1.61 -5.28 -10.23
CA GLY A 157 -1.45 -3.90 -9.82
C GLY A 157 -1.29 -2.93 -10.99
N SER A 158 -1.88 -1.76 -10.91
CA SER A 158 -1.80 -0.76 -11.98
C SER A 158 -2.17 0.63 -11.49
N LEU A 159 -1.49 1.63 -12.01
CA LEU A 159 -1.84 3.04 -11.84
C LEU A 159 -2.75 3.56 -12.96
N SER A 160 -3.16 2.71 -13.92
CA SER A 160 -3.93 3.13 -15.10
C SER A 160 -5.35 3.62 -14.78
N ARG A 161 -5.89 3.20 -13.62
CA ARG A 161 -7.23 3.60 -13.14
C ARG A 161 -7.19 4.80 -12.18
N ALA A 162 -6.07 5.51 -12.14
CA ALA A 162 -5.91 6.68 -11.29
C ALA A 162 -6.95 7.76 -11.61
N ASP A 163 -7.62 8.26 -10.60
CA ASP A 163 -8.54 9.37 -10.66
C ASP A 163 -8.36 10.31 -9.46
N TRP A 164 -8.85 11.53 -9.57
CA TRP A 164 -8.75 12.53 -8.51
C TRP A 164 -9.53 12.14 -7.25
N LYS A 165 -10.59 11.34 -7.37
CA LYS A 165 -11.38 10.87 -6.22
C LYS A 165 -10.57 9.90 -5.36
N GLY A 166 -9.92 8.91 -5.98
CA GLY A 166 -9.03 7.98 -5.28
C GLY A 166 -7.86 8.69 -4.60
N ILE A 167 -7.26 9.69 -5.29
CA ILE A 167 -6.19 10.50 -4.71
C ILE A 167 -6.72 11.31 -3.51
N GLY A 168 -7.89 11.93 -3.65
CA GLY A 168 -8.53 12.70 -2.57
C GLY A 168 -8.84 11.87 -1.32
N LEU A 169 -8.99 10.54 -1.48
CA LEU A 169 -9.10 9.60 -0.36
C LEU A 169 -7.74 9.18 0.19
N LEU A 170 -6.79 8.81 -0.69
CA LEU A 170 -5.52 8.24 -0.28
C LEU A 170 -4.56 9.28 0.32
N ALA A 171 -4.48 10.48 -0.29
CA ALA A 171 -3.52 11.50 0.10
C ALA A 171 -3.66 11.94 1.57
N PRO A 172 -4.87 12.27 2.09
CA PRO A 172 -5.04 12.61 3.49
C PRO A 172 -4.66 11.46 4.42
N LEU A 173 -5.00 10.21 4.06
CA LEU A 173 -4.66 9.03 4.86
C LEU A 173 -3.15 8.83 4.96
N VAL A 174 -2.43 9.02 3.87
CA VAL A 174 -0.96 8.90 3.83
C VAL A 174 -0.30 10.02 4.63
N VAL A 175 -0.75 11.26 4.46
CA VAL A 175 -0.23 12.39 5.23
C VAL A 175 -0.47 12.19 6.72
N PHE A 176 -1.69 11.82 7.11
CA PHE A 176 -2.02 11.54 8.51
C PHE A 176 -1.22 10.35 9.07
N GLY A 177 -1.08 9.28 8.28
CA GLY A 177 -0.25 8.12 8.62
C GLY A 177 1.22 8.48 8.80
N ALA A 178 1.79 9.32 7.94
CA ALA A 178 3.15 9.82 8.07
C ALA A 178 3.36 10.65 9.35
N LEU A 179 2.42 11.56 9.64
CA LEU A 179 2.45 12.36 10.87
C LEU A 179 2.30 11.48 12.12
N PHE A 180 1.36 10.55 12.10
CA PHE A 180 1.17 9.59 13.17
C PHE A 180 2.43 8.76 13.43
N LEU A 181 2.97 8.12 12.39
CA LEU A 181 4.18 7.30 12.52
C LEU A 181 5.40 8.13 12.91
N GLY A 182 5.51 9.37 12.44
CA GLY A 182 6.53 10.32 12.87
C GLY A 182 6.45 10.66 14.36
N ALA A 183 5.24 10.89 14.89
CA ALA A 183 5.01 11.12 16.31
C ALA A 183 5.34 9.89 17.17
N TRP A 184 5.15 8.68 16.61
CA TRP A 184 5.42 7.41 17.29
C TRP A 184 6.80 6.81 16.98
N ALA A 185 7.64 7.50 16.21
CA ALA A 185 8.95 7.03 15.77
C ALA A 185 9.86 6.57 16.91
N ARG A 186 9.94 7.34 18.01
CA ARG A 186 10.74 6.98 19.19
C ARG A 186 10.26 5.69 19.88
N ARG A 187 8.94 5.45 19.90
CA ARG A 187 8.36 4.22 20.46
C ARG A 187 8.61 3.03 19.55
N LEU A 188 8.63 3.26 18.24
CA LEU A 188 9.02 2.23 17.28
C LEU A 188 10.52 1.89 17.42
N ASP A 189 11.39 2.89 17.68
CA ASP A 189 12.80 2.65 18.00
C ASP A 189 12.94 1.80 19.26
N ALA A 190 12.19 2.12 20.34
CA ALA A 190 12.18 1.35 21.57
C ALA A 190 11.70 -0.10 21.35
N LEU A 191 10.67 -0.32 20.51
CA LEU A 191 10.19 -1.66 20.17
C LEU A 191 11.24 -2.46 19.38
N SER A 192 12.05 -1.79 18.59
CA SER A 192 13.15 -2.40 17.82
C SER A 192 14.29 -2.93 18.73
N LEU A 193 14.36 -2.49 20.01
CA LEU A 193 15.28 -3.06 21.02
C LEU A 193 14.79 -4.40 21.60
N GLY A 194 13.60 -4.84 21.23
CA GLY A 194 12.94 -6.04 21.74
C GLY A 194 11.91 -5.76 22.83
N GLU A 195 11.15 -6.80 23.21
CA GLU A 195 10.07 -6.65 24.19
C GLU A 195 10.59 -6.25 25.57
N GLU A 196 11.71 -6.81 26.01
CA GLU A 196 12.32 -6.48 27.29
C GLU A 196 12.81 -5.03 27.30
N GLY A 197 13.54 -4.61 26.26
CA GLY A 197 14.01 -3.24 26.10
C GLY A 197 12.87 -2.21 26.13
N ALA A 198 11.78 -2.51 25.42
CA ALA A 198 10.60 -1.65 25.43
C ALA A 198 9.93 -1.56 26.81
N ARG A 199 9.86 -2.68 27.57
CA ARG A 199 9.33 -2.69 28.93
C ARG A 199 10.20 -1.90 29.92
N PHE A 200 11.52 -1.99 29.83
CA PHE A 200 12.44 -1.17 30.63
C PHE A 200 12.23 0.33 30.41
N LEU A 201 11.76 0.72 29.24
CA LEU A 201 11.40 2.11 28.90
C LEU A 201 9.93 2.46 29.30
N GLY A 202 9.25 1.59 30.06
CA GLY A 202 7.88 1.83 30.54
C GLY A 202 6.81 1.69 29.46
N LEU A 203 7.11 1.02 28.34
CA LEU A 203 6.14 0.80 27.27
C LEU A 203 5.48 -0.58 27.42
N GLU A 204 4.25 -0.69 26.90
CA GLU A 204 3.55 -1.96 26.76
C GLU A 204 3.77 -2.50 25.30
N PRO A 205 4.71 -3.47 25.11
CA PRO A 205 5.14 -3.86 23.76
C PRO A 205 4.01 -4.44 22.90
N ARG A 206 3.07 -5.15 23.54
CA ARG A 206 1.95 -5.79 22.82
C ARG A 206 0.99 -4.76 22.25
N ALA A 207 0.53 -3.83 23.06
CA ALA A 207 -0.38 -2.77 22.65
C ALA A 207 0.27 -1.90 21.57
N LEU A 208 1.53 -1.53 21.79
CA LEU A 208 2.30 -0.73 20.85
C LEU A 208 2.48 -1.44 19.48
N ARG A 209 2.80 -2.73 19.51
CA ARG A 209 2.92 -3.55 18.29
C ARG A 209 1.61 -3.57 17.52
N HIS A 210 0.48 -3.87 18.18
CA HIS A 210 -0.82 -3.91 17.51
C HIS A 210 -1.21 -2.57 16.92
N LEU A 211 -0.95 -1.48 17.63
CA LEU A 211 -1.22 -0.12 17.14
C LEU A 211 -0.42 0.21 15.88
N LEU A 212 0.89 -0.04 15.91
CA LEU A 212 1.78 0.27 14.78
C LEU A 212 1.52 -0.64 13.57
N LEU A 213 1.32 -1.95 13.81
CA LEU A 213 0.92 -2.88 12.75
C LEU A 213 -0.45 -2.51 12.17
N GLY A 214 -1.40 -2.11 13.00
CA GLY A 214 -2.72 -1.64 12.55
C GLY A 214 -2.61 -0.43 11.63
N ALA A 215 -1.79 0.56 11.99
CA ALA A 215 -1.53 1.72 11.14
C ALA A 215 -0.85 1.35 9.81
N ALA A 216 0.14 0.46 9.84
CA ALA A 216 0.82 -0.02 8.64
C ALA A 216 -0.13 -0.81 7.72
N VAL A 217 -0.95 -1.69 8.28
CA VAL A 217 -1.99 -2.46 7.55
C VAL A 217 -3.00 -1.52 6.92
N PHE A 218 -3.46 -0.52 7.65
CA PHE A 218 -4.42 0.45 7.15
C PHE A 218 -3.88 1.22 5.94
N LEU A 219 -2.64 1.72 6.02
CA LEU A 219 -1.96 2.38 4.90
C LEU A 219 -1.77 1.43 3.71
N THR A 220 -1.33 0.20 3.95
CA THR A 220 -1.14 -0.80 2.90
C THR A 220 -2.47 -1.15 2.22
N ALA A 221 -3.51 -1.44 2.99
CA ALA A 221 -4.83 -1.78 2.44
C ALA A 221 -5.43 -0.62 1.64
N SER A 222 -5.25 0.64 2.12
CA SER A 222 -5.69 1.84 1.40
C SER A 222 -4.98 1.99 0.04
N ALA A 223 -3.66 1.81 0.00
CA ALA A 223 -2.92 1.87 -1.26
C ALA A 223 -3.35 0.74 -2.21
N VAL A 224 -3.32 -0.52 -1.73
CA VAL A 224 -3.65 -1.71 -2.52
C VAL A 224 -5.08 -1.67 -3.06
N SER A 225 -6.03 -1.12 -2.31
CA SER A 225 -7.43 -1.01 -2.75
C SER A 225 -7.59 -0.18 -4.03
N LEU A 226 -6.74 0.81 -4.24
CA LEU A 226 -6.77 1.71 -5.40
C LEU A 226 -5.84 1.29 -6.53
N THR A 227 -4.70 0.67 -6.19
CA THR A 227 -3.65 0.34 -7.17
C THR A 227 -3.57 -1.15 -7.51
N GLY A 228 -4.28 -2.03 -6.77
CA GLY A 228 -3.95 -3.45 -6.76
C GLY A 228 -2.64 -3.72 -6.03
N THR A 229 -2.12 -4.93 -6.15
CA THR A 229 -0.91 -5.33 -5.43
C THR A 229 0.35 -4.83 -6.14
N ILE A 230 1.11 -3.93 -5.49
CA ILE A 230 2.40 -3.45 -5.98
C ILE A 230 3.48 -3.98 -5.05
N GLY A 231 4.32 -4.87 -5.57
CA GLY A 231 5.42 -5.49 -4.80
C GLY A 231 6.64 -4.58 -4.65
N PHE A 232 7.56 -5.03 -3.80
CA PHE A 232 8.92 -4.50 -3.60
C PHE A 232 9.05 -3.11 -2.99
N VAL A 233 8.18 -2.14 -3.27
CA VAL A 233 8.29 -0.75 -2.78
C VAL A 233 8.44 -0.71 -1.26
N GLY A 234 7.51 -1.34 -0.54
CA GLY A 234 7.53 -1.38 0.93
C GLY A 234 8.61 -2.30 1.52
N LEU A 235 9.33 -3.05 0.71
CA LEU A 235 10.47 -3.86 1.13
C LEU A 235 11.78 -3.12 0.90
N ILE A 236 12.02 -2.69 -0.35
CA ILE A 236 13.31 -2.17 -0.78
C ILE A 236 13.51 -0.74 -0.32
N VAL A 237 12.51 0.13 -0.51
CA VAL A 237 12.68 1.56 -0.27
C VAL A 237 13.02 1.89 1.19
N PRO A 238 12.28 1.43 2.20
CA PRO A 238 12.63 1.76 3.59
C PRO A 238 13.96 1.15 4.01
N HIS A 239 14.34 -0.01 3.44
CA HIS A 239 15.64 -0.61 3.68
C HIS A 239 16.78 0.26 3.11
N MET A 240 16.67 0.70 1.86
CA MET A 240 17.66 1.57 1.22
C MET A 240 17.76 2.93 1.94
N VAL A 241 16.63 3.51 2.32
CA VAL A 241 16.62 4.76 3.10
C VAL A 241 17.31 4.57 4.44
N ARG A 242 17.10 3.44 5.13
CA ARG A 242 17.77 3.12 6.40
C ARG A 242 19.28 3.05 6.28
N LEU A 243 19.81 2.55 5.16
CA LEU A 243 21.26 2.51 4.90
C LEU A 243 21.88 3.92 4.76
N ILE A 244 21.08 4.89 4.31
CA ILE A 244 21.54 6.28 4.09
C ILE A 244 21.27 7.17 5.31
N SER A 245 20.04 7.12 5.86
CA SER A 245 19.60 8.00 6.96
C SER A 245 19.86 7.43 8.36
N GLY A 246 20.36 6.19 8.44
CA GLY A 246 20.54 5.47 9.70
C GLY A 246 19.26 4.78 10.21
N PRO A 247 19.38 4.06 11.37
CA PRO A 247 18.31 3.20 11.88
C PRO A 247 17.18 3.95 12.59
N ALA A 248 17.37 5.21 12.99
CA ALA A 248 16.41 5.97 13.78
C ALA A 248 15.16 6.32 12.98
N HIS A 249 13.98 5.88 13.46
CA HIS A 249 12.72 6.07 12.73
C HIS A 249 12.28 7.54 12.62
N ARG A 250 12.80 8.46 13.44
CA ARG A 250 12.52 9.90 13.28
C ARG A 250 12.96 10.45 11.92
N GLY A 251 14.14 10.05 11.45
CA GLY A 251 14.63 10.41 10.11
C GLY A 251 14.09 9.48 9.04
N LEU A 252 13.98 8.18 9.35
CA LEU A 252 13.54 7.15 8.43
C LEU A 252 12.10 7.36 7.93
N VAL A 253 11.16 7.71 8.81
CA VAL A 253 9.73 7.84 8.44
C VAL A 253 9.51 8.91 7.35
N PRO A 254 9.93 10.18 7.51
CA PRO A 254 9.74 11.17 6.45
C PRO A 254 10.55 10.86 5.18
N ALA A 255 11.78 10.36 5.34
CA ALA A 255 12.61 10.01 4.19
C ALA A 255 12.04 8.80 3.41
N ALA A 256 11.51 7.80 4.10
CA ALA A 256 10.86 6.64 3.47
C ALA A 256 9.56 7.04 2.75
N ALA A 257 8.76 7.96 3.31
CA ALA A 257 7.57 8.46 2.63
C ALA A 257 7.92 9.16 1.31
N LEU A 258 8.88 10.08 1.33
CA LEU A 258 9.32 10.80 0.13
C LEU A 258 9.99 9.87 -0.88
N ALA A 259 10.90 9.01 -0.44
CA ALA A 259 11.58 8.06 -1.30
C ALA A 259 10.61 7.06 -1.94
N GLY A 260 9.64 6.53 -1.16
CA GLY A 260 8.60 5.63 -1.68
C GLY A 260 7.71 6.29 -2.71
N GLY A 261 7.31 7.54 -2.45
CA GLY A 261 6.52 8.32 -3.40
C GLY A 261 7.25 8.66 -4.70
N THR A 262 8.55 8.89 -4.63
CA THR A 262 9.34 9.20 -5.84
C THR A 262 9.79 7.95 -6.58
N PHE A 263 9.84 6.79 -5.93
CA PHE A 263 10.22 5.52 -6.52
C PHE A 263 9.12 4.95 -7.43
N LEU A 264 7.87 5.07 -7.04
CA LEU A 264 6.71 4.56 -7.79
C LEU A 264 6.10 5.63 -8.71
#